data_177159c54b17f04aa845b91e9c990292
#
_entry.id   177159c54b17f04aa845b91e9c990292
#
_cell.length_a   1.000
_cell.length_b   1.000
_cell.length_c   1.000
_cell.angle_alpha   90.00
_cell.angle_beta   90.00
_cell.angle_gamma   90.00
#
_symmetry.space_group_name_H-M   'P 1'
#
loop_
_entity.id
_entity.type
_entity.pdbx_description
1 polymer ?
#
loop_
_entity_poly.entity_id
_entity_poly.type
_entity_poly.pdbx_seq_one_letter_code
_entity_poly.pdbx_strand_id
1 'polypeptide(L)'
;DRPMAVFTVVSDQQLKDWLAHHDAGELQQAEPIASGIENTNYFVDPTRGRGVLTLVERLPVERLPFHLELMQHLAQRGIPCPAPLADREGRLFSPLNGKPATLVTRLSGKAVVDTTPEHCRAMGALLARMHLAAADFGPAPANVKGPEWWPIALEELRPRLEPALRSLAADELAAQQAWMDTPDWKNLPASAVHADIFRDNVLFTSPSEPSVIDFYF
;
A
#
# COMPACT_ATOMS: atom_id res chain seq x y z
N ASP A 1 -27.51 0.18 -4.26
CA ASP A 1 -26.21 -0.27 -4.83
C ASP A 1 -25.11 0.18 -3.88
N ARG A 2 -24.46 -0.75 -3.19
CA ARG A 2 -23.24 -0.44 -2.44
C ARG A 2 -22.09 -0.32 -3.45
N PRO A 3 -21.26 0.74 -3.40
CA PRO A 3 -20.03 0.76 -4.16
C PRO A 3 -19.20 -0.48 -3.80
N MET A 4 -18.66 -1.19 -4.78
CA MET A 4 -18.03 -2.52 -4.61
C MET A 4 -16.84 -2.53 -3.64
N ALA A 5 -16.29 -1.39 -3.28
CA ALA A 5 -15.10 -1.24 -2.43
C ALA A 5 -15.40 -0.71 -0.99
N VAL A 6 -16.66 -0.66 -0.57
CA VAL A 6 -17.00 -0.27 0.81
C VAL A 6 -17.53 -1.51 1.56
N PHE A 7 -16.64 -2.18 2.28
CA PHE A 7 -16.98 -3.36 3.09
C PHE A 7 -17.58 -2.94 4.44
N THR A 8 -17.00 -1.94 5.08
CA THR A 8 -17.45 -1.36 6.36
C THR A 8 -17.97 0.05 6.15
N VAL A 9 -19.28 0.23 6.32
CA VAL A 9 -19.94 1.54 6.20
C VAL A 9 -19.66 2.37 7.46
N VAL A 10 -19.26 3.64 7.25
CA VAL A 10 -19.07 4.62 8.31
C VAL A 10 -20.08 5.76 8.12
N SER A 11 -20.85 6.07 9.15
CA SER A 11 -21.76 7.23 9.11
C SER A 11 -20.98 8.53 9.34
N ASP A 12 -21.54 9.65 8.89
CA ASP A 12 -20.94 10.96 9.10
C ASP A 12 -20.72 11.27 10.58
N GLN A 13 -21.61 10.83 11.46
CA GLN A 13 -21.45 11.04 12.89
C GLN A 13 -20.29 10.22 13.46
N GLN A 14 -20.18 8.96 13.09
CA GLN A 14 -19.06 8.11 13.52
C GLN A 14 -17.72 8.66 13.03
N LEU A 15 -17.70 9.17 11.80
CA LEU A 15 -16.50 9.79 11.24
C LEU A 15 -16.13 11.10 11.95
N LYS A 16 -17.11 11.95 12.27
CA LYS A 16 -16.89 13.17 13.05
C LYS A 16 -16.34 12.86 14.44
N ASP A 17 -16.93 11.87 15.13
CA ASP A 17 -16.50 11.47 16.47
C ASP A 17 -15.07 10.91 16.44
N TRP A 18 -14.75 10.12 15.43
CA TRP A 18 -13.40 9.56 15.26
C TRP A 18 -12.37 10.64 14.92
N LEU A 19 -12.69 11.55 13.98
CA LEU A 19 -11.81 12.67 13.60
C LEU A 19 -11.62 13.68 14.74
N ALA A 20 -12.53 13.77 15.70
CA ALA A 20 -12.37 14.64 16.87
C ALA A 20 -11.12 14.29 17.71
N HIS A 21 -10.57 13.10 17.57
CA HIS A 21 -9.30 12.70 18.19
C HIS A 21 -8.06 13.15 17.40
N HIS A 22 -8.22 13.74 16.22
CA HIS A 22 -7.12 14.23 15.37
C HIS A 22 -7.09 15.77 15.34
N ASP A 23 -5.93 16.33 15.01
CA ASP A 23 -5.80 17.78 14.79
C ASP A 23 -6.22 18.21 13.36
N ALA A 24 -7.22 17.53 12.81
CA ALA A 24 -7.72 17.77 11.47
C ALA A 24 -8.79 18.87 11.38
N GLY A 25 -9.34 19.29 12.52
CA GLY A 25 -10.48 20.20 12.58
C GLY A 25 -11.82 19.50 12.35
N GLU A 26 -12.83 20.24 11.94
CA GLU A 26 -14.19 19.71 11.73
C GLU A 26 -14.34 19.09 10.36
N LEU A 27 -15.02 17.95 10.28
CA LEU A 27 -15.36 17.30 9.01
C LEU A 27 -16.32 18.18 8.19
N GLN A 28 -15.90 18.55 6.98
CA GLN A 28 -16.73 19.28 6.02
C GLN A 28 -17.40 18.33 5.02
N GLN A 29 -16.64 17.34 4.53
CA GLN A 29 -17.12 16.38 3.55
C GLN A 29 -16.44 15.03 3.74
N ALA A 30 -17.19 13.97 3.48
CA ALA A 30 -16.67 12.62 3.33
C ALA A 30 -17.30 11.96 2.11
N GLU A 31 -16.50 11.26 1.31
CA GLU A 31 -16.93 10.57 0.11
C GLU A 31 -16.31 9.19 0.04
N PRO A 32 -17.09 8.09 -0.09
CA PRO A 32 -16.55 6.75 -0.23
C PRO A 32 -15.79 6.61 -1.55
N ILE A 33 -14.64 5.95 -1.50
CA ILE A 33 -13.85 5.64 -2.69
C ILE A 33 -14.33 4.29 -3.23
N ALA A 34 -14.88 4.31 -4.44
CA ALA A 34 -15.45 3.10 -5.07
C ALA A 34 -14.39 2.17 -5.67
N SER A 35 -13.15 2.60 -5.78
CA SER A 35 -12.00 1.81 -6.27
C SER A 35 -11.27 1.14 -5.10
N GLY A 36 -10.67 -0.03 -5.37
CA GLY A 36 -9.97 -0.84 -4.38
C GLY A 36 -10.72 -2.12 -4.05
N ILE A 37 -10.00 -3.17 -3.67
CA ILE A 37 -10.56 -4.50 -3.44
C ILE A 37 -10.20 -5.07 -2.06
N GLU A 38 -9.36 -4.40 -1.29
CA GLU A 38 -8.84 -4.92 -0.03
C GLU A 38 -9.31 -4.14 1.20
N ASN A 39 -9.42 -2.82 1.10
CA ASN A 39 -9.75 -1.94 2.23
C ASN A 39 -10.95 -1.05 1.91
N THR A 40 -11.62 -0.57 2.96
CA THR A 40 -12.64 0.48 2.82
C THR A 40 -11.97 1.85 2.94
N ASN A 41 -12.14 2.69 1.90
CA ASN A 41 -11.52 3.99 1.83
C ASN A 41 -12.55 5.12 1.68
N TYR A 42 -12.28 6.26 2.32
CA TYR A 42 -13.04 7.49 2.17
C TYR A 42 -12.10 8.67 1.90
N PHE A 43 -12.43 9.51 0.94
CA PHE A 43 -11.90 10.87 0.94
C PHE A 43 -12.55 11.62 2.09
N VAL A 44 -11.74 12.30 2.88
CA VAL A 44 -12.20 13.13 3.99
C VAL A 44 -11.57 14.51 3.86
N ASP A 45 -12.43 15.53 3.84
CA ASP A 45 -12.02 16.92 3.74
C ASP A 45 -12.43 17.63 5.06
N PRO A 46 -11.58 17.59 6.10
CA PRO A 46 -11.76 18.37 7.31
C PRO A 46 -11.33 19.84 7.07
N THR A 47 -11.62 20.72 8.02
CA THR A 47 -11.24 22.15 7.91
C THR A 47 -9.73 22.38 7.86
N ARG A 48 -8.93 21.42 8.29
CA ARG A 48 -7.45 21.47 8.25
C ARG A 48 -6.90 20.34 7.41
N GLY A 49 -6.71 20.60 6.13
CA GLY A 49 -6.11 19.66 5.21
C GLY A 49 -7.13 18.74 4.51
N ARG A 50 -6.61 17.79 3.76
CA ARG A 50 -7.36 16.79 3.00
C ARG A 50 -6.75 15.43 3.27
N GLY A 51 -7.57 14.43 3.52
CA GLY A 51 -7.11 13.11 3.90
C GLY A 51 -7.78 11.98 3.14
N VAL A 52 -7.20 10.80 3.32
CA VAL A 52 -7.83 9.52 3.02
C VAL A 52 -7.92 8.75 4.33
N LEU A 53 -9.15 8.41 4.71
CA LEU A 53 -9.41 7.46 5.79
C LEU A 53 -9.42 6.06 5.19
N THR A 54 -8.63 5.17 5.75
CA THR A 54 -8.62 3.74 5.39
C THR A 54 -9.04 2.91 6.59
N LEU A 55 -10.11 2.12 6.43
CA LEU A 55 -10.43 1.03 7.35
C LEU A 55 -9.76 -0.23 6.81
N VAL A 56 -8.87 -0.81 7.60
CA VAL A 56 -8.08 -1.98 7.23
C VAL A 56 -8.92 -3.23 7.46
N GLU A 57 -9.31 -3.90 6.36
CA GLU A 57 -10.27 -4.99 6.41
C GLU A 57 -9.65 -6.37 6.60
N ARG A 58 -8.48 -6.60 6.00
CA ARG A 58 -7.86 -7.93 5.88
C ARG A 58 -6.47 -8.04 6.49
N LEU A 59 -5.66 -6.98 6.44
CA LEU A 59 -4.31 -7.01 6.99
C LEU A 59 -4.37 -7.27 8.51
N PRO A 60 -3.61 -8.23 9.06
CA PRO A 60 -3.51 -8.43 10.51
C PRO A 60 -3.05 -7.14 11.20
N VAL A 61 -3.71 -6.78 12.30
CA VAL A 61 -3.47 -5.51 13.00
C VAL A 61 -2.02 -5.39 13.49
N GLU A 62 -1.38 -6.51 13.79
CA GLU A 62 0.01 -6.59 14.24
C GLU A 62 1.01 -6.16 13.17
N ARG A 63 0.61 -6.24 11.89
CA ARG A 63 1.44 -5.85 10.74
C ARG A 63 1.23 -4.38 10.34
N LEU A 64 0.12 -3.78 10.74
CA LEU A 64 -0.24 -2.41 10.35
C LEU A 64 0.80 -1.36 10.77
N PRO A 65 1.42 -1.42 11.97
CA PRO A 65 2.46 -0.46 12.36
C PRO A 65 3.61 -0.37 11.37
N PHE A 66 4.10 -1.50 10.85
CA PHE A 66 5.19 -1.51 9.86
C PHE A 66 4.85 -0.66 8.62
N HIS A 67 3.65 -0.83 8.06
CA HIS A 67 3.22 -0.11 6.85
C HIS A 67 3.06 1.39 7.11
N LEU A 68 2.48 1.76 8.24
CA LEU A 68 2.28 3.17 8.61
C LEU A 68 3.61 3.86 8.93
N GLU A 69 4.47 3.22 9.68
CA GLU A 69 5.80 3.74 10.01
C GLU A 69 6.70 3.85 8.77
N LEU A 70 6.60 2.90 7.83
CA LEU A 70 7.30 2.98 6.54
C LEU A 70 6.82 4.19 5.71
N MET A 71 5.50 4.40 5.59
CA MET A 71 4.95 5.57 4.91
C MET A 71 5.44 6.87 5.56
N GLN A 72 5.42 6.95 6.90
CA GLN A 72 5.90 8.12 7.64
C GLN A 72 7.39 8.37 7.38
N HIS A 73 8.20 7.34 7.45
CA HIS A 73 9.64 7.38 7.19
C HIS A 73 9.96 7.86 5.76
N LEU A 74 9.26 7.34 4.76
CA LEU A 74 9.43 7.73 3.37
C LEU A 74 8.99 9.18 3.12
N ALA A 75 7.82 9.58 3.64
CA ALA A 75 7.32 10.94 3.52
C ALA A 75 8.26 11.97 4.16
N GLN A 76 8.82 11.67 5.33
CA GLN A 76 9.83 12.52 6.01
C GLN A 76 11.12 12.67 5.19
N ARG A 77 11.43 11.73 4.30
CA ARG A 77 12.56 11.79 3.37
C ARG A 77 12.23 12.40 2.00
N GLY A 78 11.05 13.03 1.89
CA GLY A 78 10.62 13.70 0.67
C GLY A 78 10.23 12.76 -0.47
N ILE A 79 9.85 11.53 -0.14
CA ILE A 79 9.18 10.63 -1.10
C ILE A 79 7.72 11.07 -1.21
N PRO A 80 7.19 11.30 -2.43
CA PRO A 80 5.80 11.66 -2.65
C PRO A 80 4.88 10.44 -2.45
N CYS A 81 4.56 10.15 -1.20
CA CYS A 81 3.66 9.10 -0.74
C CYS A 81 2.73 9.64 0.36
N PRO A 82 1.62 8.94 0.70
CA PRO A 82 0.76 9.36 1.80
C PRO A 82 1.53 9.38 3.12
N ALA A 83 1.36 10.46 3.89
CA ALA A 83 1.90 10.55 5.24
C ALA A 83 0.80 10.25 6.25
N PRO A 84 0.98 9.26 7.15
CA PRO A 84 0.05 9.02 8.23
C PRO A 84 -0.07 10.23 9.17
N LEU A 85 -1.29 10.55 9.54
CA LEU A 85 -1.64 11.65 10.45
C LEU A 85 -1.98 11.03 11.81
N ALA A 86 -1.09 11.21 12.78
CA ALA A 86 -1.31 10.73 14.13
C ALA A 86 -2.50 11.42 14.80
N ASP A 87 -3.19 10.71 15.67
CA ASP A 87 -4.15 11.32 16.58
C ASP A 87 -3.43 12.11 17.69
N ARG A 88 -4.21 12.77 18.56
CA ARG A 88 -3.66 13.60 19.67
C ARG A 88 -2.88 12.82 20.72
N GLU A 89 -3.00 11.50 20.73
CA GLU A 89 -2.24 10.59 21.58
C GLU A 89 -0.98 10.02 20.87
N GLY A 90 -0.73 10.45 19.62
CA GLY A 90 0.40 10.00 18.81
C GLY A 90 0.20 8.66 18.12
N ARG A 91 -1.01 8.09 18.13
CA ARG A 91 -1.31 6.82 17.45
C ARG A 91 -1.54 7.03 15.96
N LEU A 92 -0.99 6.19 15.13
CA LEU A 92 -1.17 6.22 13.67
C LEU A 92 -2.44 5.51 13.20
N PHE A 93 -3.08 4.73 14.06
CA PHE A 93 -4.37 4.10 13.82
C PHE A 93 -5.15 3.92 15.13
N SER A 94 -6.46 3.86 15.03
CA SER A 94 -7.36 3.58 16.14
C SER A 94 -8.63 2.88 15.65
N PRO A 95 -9.41 2.22 16.53
CA PRO A 95 -10.60 1.49 16.09
C PRO A 95 -11.70 2.42 15.55
N LEU A 96 -12.34 2.00 14.44
CA LEU A 96 -13.56 2.59 13.91
C LEU A 96 -14.45 1.46 13.35
N ASN A 97 -15.67 1.34 13.86
CA ASN A 97 -16.61 0.26 13.50
C ASN A 97 -16.02 -1.16 13.55
N GLY A 98 -15.19 -1.42 14.58
CA GLY A 98 -14.56 -2.73 14.80
C GLY A 98 -13.38 -3.04 13.88
N LYS A 99 -12.93 -2.07 13.08
CA LYS A 99 -11.75 -2.19 12.21
C LYS A 99 -10.65 -1.23 12.64
N PRO A 100 -9.36 -1.55 12.45
CA PRO A 100 -8.31 -0.56 12.53
C PRO A 100 -8.52 0.49 11.44
N ALA A 101 -8.52 1.76 11.82
CA ALA A 101 -8.68 2.88 10.91
C ALA A 101 -7.51 3.84 11.01
N THR A 102 -7.03 4.31 9.88
CA THR A 102 -5.92 5.27 9.78
C THR A 102 -6.28 6.42 8.88
N LEU A 103 -5.74 7.59 9.19
CA LEU A 103 -5.87 8.80 8.37
C LEU A 103 -4.50 9.10 7.75
N VAL A 104 -4.47 9.28 6.44
CA VAL A 104 -3.26 9.66 5.71
C VAL A 104 -3.51 10.91 4.88
N THR A 105 -2.46 11.63 4.52
CA THR A 105 -2.58 12.79 3.63
C THR A 105 -3.08 12.37 2.25
N ARG A 106 -4.00 13.14 1.67
CA ARG A 106 -4.47 12.95 0.30
C ARG A 106 -3.49 13.56 -0.69
N LEU A 107 -2.96 12.74 -1.59
CA LEU A 107 -2.07 13.20 -2.65
C LEU A 107 -2.86 13.80 -3.82
N SER A 108 -2.20 14.71 -4.56
CA SER A 108 -2.71 15.26 -5.80
C SER A 108 -2.31 14.38 -6.99
N GLY A 109 -3.01 14.56 -8.11
CA GLY A 109 -2.73 13.83 -9.35
C GLY A 109 -3.81 12.81 -9.70
N LYS A 110 -3.57 12.09 -10.79
CA LYS A 110 -4.48 11.07 -11.32
C LYS A 110 -3.66 9.87 -11.83
N ALA A 111 -4.26 8.69 -11.74
CA ALA A 111 -3.73 7.52 -12.42
C ALA A 111 -3.75 7.73 -13.94
N VAL A 112 -2.69 7.29 -14.63
CA VAL A 112 -2.55 7.43 -16.10
C VAL A 112 -2.57 6.04 -16.73
N VAL A 113 -3.58 5.79 -17.57
CA VAL A 113 -3.74 4.49 -18.25
C VAL A 113 -2.73 4.36 -19.38
N ASP A 114 -2.62 5.39 -20.21
CA ASP A 114 -1.73 5.41 -21.39
C ASP A 114 -0.41 6.11 -21.02
N THR A 115 0.50 5.35 -20.41
CA THR A 115 1.79 5.85 -19.95
C THR A 115 2.74 6.08 -21.14
N THR A 116 3.54 7.15 -21.04
CA THR A 116 4.60 7.47 -21.99
C THR A 116 5.98 7.07 -21.44
N PRO A 117 7.05 7.05 -22.27
CA PRO A 117 8.41 6.84 -21.78
C PRO A 117 8.85 7.84 -20.68
N GLU A 118 8.28 9.06 -20.66
CA GLU A 118 8.55 10.05 -19.63
C GLU A 118 7.96 9.61 -18.29
N HIS A 119 6.71 9.16 -18.25
CA HIS A 119 6.08 8.60 -17.04
C HIS A 119 6.90 7.43 -16.49
N CYS A 120 7.33 6.50 -17.37
CA CYS A 120 8.11 5.33 -16.94
C CYS A 120 9.49 5.74 -16.37
N ARG A 121 10.15 6.72 -16.99
CA ARG A 121 11.43 7.24 -16.49
C ARG A 121 11.28 7.92 -15.14
N ALA A 122 10.26 8.76 -14.96
CA ALA A 122 9.97 9.45 -13.72
C ALA A 122 9.63 8.45 -12.60
N MET A 123 8.80 7.44 -12.90
CA MET A 123 8.46 6.40 -11.93
C MET A 123 9.68 5.55 -11.54
N GLY A 124 10.52 5.15 -12.50
CA GLY A 124 11.75 4.42 -12.22
C GLY A 124 12.72 5.19 -11.31
N ALA A 125 12.84 6.51 -11.55
CA ALA A 125 13.64 7.39 -10.69
C ALA A 125 13.04 7.51 -9.28
N LEU A 126 11.71 7.61 -9.16
CA LEU A 126 11.03 7.62 -7.86
C LEU A 126 11.23 6.29 -7.13
N LEU A 127 11.08 5.17 -7.81
CA LEU A 127 11.25 3.84 -7.22
C LEU A 127 12.68 3.65 -6.66
N ALA A 128 13.70 4.08 -7.40
CA ALA A 128 15.07 4.05 -6.91
C ALA A 128 15.26 4.91 -5.65
N ARG A 129 14.69 6.12 -5.63
CA ARG A 129 14.70 6.99 -4.44
C ARG A 129 13.98 6.35 -3.25
N MET A 130 12.86 5.67 -3.48
CA MET A 130 12.11 4.96 -2.43
C MET A 130 12.97 3.85 -1.81
N HIS A 131 13.61 3.01 -2.64
CA HIS A 131 14.48 1.94 -2.17
C HIS A 131 15.68 2.47 -1.37
N LEU A 132 16.32 3.54 -1.85
CA LEU A 132 17.42 4.18 -1.12
C LEU A 132 16.95 4.80 0.20
N ALA A 133 15.78 5.44 0.21
CA ALA A 133 15.21 6.03 1.41
C ALA A 133 14.77 4.98 2.44
N ALA A 134 14.43 3.77 2.00
CA ALA A 134 14.05 2.65 2.86
C ALA A 134 15.22 1.79 3.35
N ALA A 135 16.45 2.03 2.86
CA ALA A 135 17.61 1.18 3.15
C ALA A 135 17.98 1.10 4.64
N ASP A 136 17.71 2.16 5.40
CA ASP A 136 17.96 2.26 6.85
C ASP A 136 16.67 2.12 7.68
N PHE A 137 15.53 1.82 7.05
CA PHE A 137 14.30 1.51 7.75
C PHE A 137 14.41 0.12 8.39
N GLY A 138 13.93 0.00 9.62
CA GLY A 138 14.10 -1.19 10.46
C GLY A 138 13.65 -2.51 9.81
N PRO A 139 13.80 -3.64 10.51
CA PRO A 139 13.54 -4.95 9.95
C PRO A 139 12.09 -5.08 9.46
N ALA A 140 11.94 -5.48 8.21
CA ALA A 140 10.64 -5.80 7.64
C ALA A 140 10.07 -7.10 8.26
N PRO A 141 8.75 -7.19 8.46
CA PRO A 141 8.13 -8.46 8.80
C PRO A 141 8.39 -9.49 7.69
N ALA A 142 8.42 -10.77 8.05
CA ALA A 142 8.61 -11.84 7.06
C ALA A 142 7.57 -11.73 5.93
N ASN A 143 8.02 -11.86 4.68
CA ASN A 143 7.12 -11.90 3.53
C ASN A 143 6.36 -13.24 3.53
N VAL A 144 5.09 -13.20 3.90
CA VAL A 144 4.24 -14.40 3.97
C VAL A 144 3.92 -15.01 2.59
N LYS A 145 4.17 -14.28 1.51
CA LYS A 145 4.03 -14.74 0.11
C LYS A 145 5.39 -14.90 -0.58
N GLY A 146 6.45 -15.01 0.20
CA GLY A 146 7.81 -15.15 -0.29
C GLY A 146 8.15 -16.57 -0.76
N PRO A 147 9.44 -16.82 -1.02
CA PRO A 147 9.94 -18.09 -1.58
C PRO A 147 9.51 -19.34 -0.84
N GLU A 148 9.34 -19.29 0.47
CA GLU A 148 8.89 -20.41 1.28
C GLU A 148 7.41 -20.77 1.06
N TRP A 149 6.59 -19.78 0.70
CA TRP A 149 5.17 -19.97 0.40
C TRP A 149 4.92 -20.51 -1.02
N TRP A 150 5.78 -20.20 -2.01
CA TRP A 150 5.55 -20.56 -3.41
C TRP A 150 5.35 -22.05 -3.65
N PRO A 151 6.16 -22.96 -3.07
CA PRO A 151 5.94 -24.40 -3.22
C PRO A 151 4.58 -24.84 -2.67
N ILE A 152 4.17 -24.30 -1.53
CA ILE A 152 2.89 -24.61 -0.89
C ILE A 152 1.73 -24.18 -1.79
N ALA A 153 1.78 -22.95 -2.29
CA ALA A 153 0.76 -22.42 -3.20
C ALA A 153 0.68 -23.21 -4.50
N LEU A 154 1.82 -23.64 -5.06
CA LEU A 154 1.86 -24.45 -6.27
C LEU A 154 1.18 -25.81 -6.05
N GLU A 155 1.46 -26.49 -4.93
CA GLU A 155 0.81 -27.76 -4.61
C GLU A 155 -0.72 -27.63 -4.44
N GLU A 156 -1.19 -26.55 -3.78
CA GLU A 156 -2.63 -26.26 -3.63
C GLU A 156 -3.31 -25.98 -4.98
N LEU A 157 -2.61 -25.32 -5.91
CA LEU A 157 -3.11 -24.99 -7.22
C LEU A 157 -3.02 -26.14 -8.23
N ARG A 158 -2.09 -27.09 -8.02
CA ARG A 158 -1.79 -28.19 -8.93
C ARG A 158 -3.03 -28.92 -9.49
N PRO A 159 -4.07 -29.26 -8.69
CA PRO A 159 -5.26 -29.93 -9.22
C PRO A 159 -6.10 -29.06 -10.17
N ARG A 160 -5.93 -27.74 -10.12
CA ARG A 160 -6.71 -26.75 -10.89
C ARG A 160 -5.97 -26.25 -12.13
N LEU A 161 -4.67 -26.57 -12.26
CA LEU A 161 -3.85 -26.14 -13.38
C LEU A 161 -3.91 -27.16 -14.52
N GLU A 162 -4.01 -26.66 -15.74
CA GLU A 162 -3.80 -27.45 -16.95
C GLU A 162 -2.38 -28.05 -16.97
N PRO A 163 -2.16 -29.24 -17.59
CA PRO A 163 -0.85 -29.92 -17.54
C PRO A 163 0.33 -29.06 -18.00
N ALA A 164 0.15 -28.27 -19.06
CA ALA A 164 1.22 -27.40 -19.57
C ALA A 164 1.56 -26.27 -18.59
N LEU A 165 0.57 -25.64 -17.96
CA LEU A 165 0.77 -24.61 -16.95
C LEU A 165 1.40 -25.19 -15.66
N ARG A 166 1.02 -26.41 -15.32
CA ARG A 166 1.59 -27.12 -14.17
C ARG A 166 3.08 -27.36 -14.34
N SER A 167 3.49 -27.83 -15.54
CA SER A 167 4.91 -28.04 -15.86
C SER A 167 5.66 -26.71 -15.82
N LEU A 168 5.15 -25.69 -16.53
CA LEU A 168 5.77 -24.37 -16.56
C LEU A 168 5.97 -23.79 -15.17
N ALA A 169 4.95 -23.84 -14.30
CA ALA A 169 5.05 -23.32 -12.94
C ALA A 169 6.05 -24.09 -12.08
N ALA A 170 6.14 -25.41 -12.25
CA ALA A 170 7.12 -26.23 -11.55
C ALA A 170 8.56 -25.93 -12.01
N ASP A 171 8.77 -25.80 -13.32
CA ASP A 171 10.07 -25.50 -13.91
C ASP A 171 10.54 -24.09 -13.48
N GLU A 172 9.63 -23.10 -13.49
CA GLU A 172 9.93 -21.75 -13.03
C GLU A 172 10.27 -21.70 -11.54
N LEU A 173 9.49 -22.40 -10.69
CA LEU A 173 9.78 -22.48 -9.26
C LEU A 173 11.17 -23.08 -9.01
N ALA A 174 11.53 -24.15 -9.71
CA ALA A 174 12.84 -24.79 -9.59
C ALA A 174 13.98 -23.85 -10.04
N ALA A 175 13.76 -23.11 -11.14
CA ALA A 175 14.74 -22.15 -11.64
C ALA A 175 14.97 -20.99 -10.65
N GLN A 176 13.89 -20.44 -10.08
CA GLN A 176 13.98 -19.36 -9.09
C GLN A 176 14.66 -19.83 -7.80
N GLN A 177 14.33 -21.01 -7.29
CA GLN A 177 14.99 -21.58 -6.12
C GLN A 177 16.49 -21.79 -6.35
N ALA A 178 16.87 -22.33 -7.51
CA ALA A 178 18.28 -22.50 -7.88
C ALA A 178 19.03 -21.16 -7.96
N TRP A 179 18.39 -20.11 -8.48
CA TRP A 179 19.01 -18.79 -8.55
C TRP A 179 19.18 -18.15 -7.16
N MET A 180 18.19 -18.30 -6.27
CA MET A 180 18.27 -17.80 -4.90
C MET A 180 19.39 -18.45 -4.07
N ASP A 181 19.86 -19.65 -4.46
CA ASP A 181 21.00 -20.28 -3.82
C ASP A 181 22.35 -19.71 -4.28
N THR A 182 22.38 -18.93 -5.34
CA THR A 182 23.61 -18.34 -5.89
C THR A 182 24.18 -17.22 -5.01
N PRO A 183 25.50 -16.97 -5.08
CA PRO A 183 26.12 -15.80 -4.46
C PRO A 183 25.56 -14.47 -4.99
N ASP A 184 25.19 -14.43 -6.27
CA ASP A 184 24.66 -13.22 -6.90
C ASP A 184 23.36 -12.77 -6.24
N TRP A 185 22.43 -13.69 -6.00
CA TRP A 185 21.20 -13.39 -5.24
C TRP A 185 21.52 -12.94 -3.81
N LYS A 186 22.38 -13.65 -3.11
CA LYS A 186 22.70 -13.40 -1.69
C LYS A 186 23.39 -12.04 -1.46
N ASN A 187 24.03 -11.51 -2.50
CA ASN A 187 24.71 -10.21 -2.47
C ASN A 187 23.86 -9.05 -2.99
N LEU A 188 22.61 -9.29 -3.41
CA LEU A 188 21.72 -8.19 -3.83
C LEU A 188 21.44 -7.24 -2.67
N PRO A 189 21.41 -5.92 -2.91
CA PRO A 189 20.92 -4.98 -1.94
C PRO A 189 19.47 -5.30 -1.55
N ALA A 190 19.14 -5.22 -0.27
CA ALA A 190 17.81 -5.48 0.25
C ALA A 190 17.28 -4.26 1.00
N SER A 191 16.03 -3.90 0.75
CA SER A 191 15.30 -2.87 1.47
C SER A 191 13.80 -3.18 1.45
N ALA A 192 12.98 -2.40 2.16
CA ALA A 192 11.56 -2.45 1.97
C ALA A 192 11.21 -2.02 0.53
N VAL A 193 10.38 -2.81 -0.14
CA VAL A 193 9.88 -2.53 -1.50
C VAL A 193 8.36 -2.43 -1.48
N HIS A 194 7.79 -1.63 -2.37
CA HIS A 194 6.33 -1.48 -2.46
C HIS A 194 5.64 -2.76 -2.94
N ALA A 195 6.26 -3.48 -3.86
CA ALA A 195 5.84 -4.75 -4.46
C ALA A 195 4.55 -4.72 -5.31
N ASP A 196 3.80 -3.60 -5.35
CA ASP A 196 2.53 -3.48 -6.08
C ASP A 196 2.41 -2.14 -6.85
N ILE A 197 3.42 -1.82 -7.67
CA ILE A 197 3.45 -0.59 -8.49
C ILE A 197 2.65 -0.80 -9.78
N PHE A 198 1.33 -0.91 -9.65
CA PHE A 198 0.41 -0.85 -10.79
C PHE A 198 0.07 0.60 -11.16
N ARG A 199 -0.53 0.80 -12.34
CA ARG A 199 -0.88 2.15 -12.85
C ARG A 199 -1.86 2.90 -11.97
N ASP A 200 -2.76 2.21 -11.30
CA ASP A 200 -3.75 2.75 -10.35
C ASP A 200 -3.15 3.11 -9.00
N ASN A 201 -1.96 2.58 -8.67
CA ASN A 201 -1.21 2.92 -7.46
C ASN A 201 -0.19 4.05 -7.69
N VAL A 202 -0.14 4.65 -8.90
CA VAL A 202 0.72 5.78 -9.22
C VAL A 202 -0.11 6.96 -9.71
N LEU A 203 -0.01 8.09 -9.02
CA LEU A 203 -0.68 9.32 -9.38
C LEU A 203 0.32 10.29 -10.00
N PHE A 204 -0.06 10.93 -11.10
CA PHE A 204 0.74 11.93 -11.78
C PHE A 204 0.06 13.29 -11.74
N THR A 205 0.78 14.33 -11.33
CA THR A 205 0.38 15.74 -11.49
C THR A 205 0.88 16.28 -12.84
N SER A 206 2.00 15.78 -13.32
CA SER A 206 2.56 15.95 -14.68
C SER A 206 3.30 14.67 -15.06
N PRO A 207 3.69 14.47 -16.35
CA PRO A 207 4.40 13.25 -16.76
C PRO A 207 5.72 12.97 -16.01
N SER A 208 6.31 13.99 -15.42
CA SER A 208 7.57 13.92 -14.67
C SER A 208 7.40 13.89 -13.14
N GLU A 209 6.16 13.99 -12.64
CA GLU A 209 5.88 14.14 -11.20
C GLU A 209 4.96 13.02 -10.68
N PRO A 210 5.49 11.80 -10.50
CA PRO A 210 4.76 10.68 -9.91
C PRO A 210 4.70 10.78 -8.39
N SER A 211 3.62 10.24 -7.83
CA SER A 211 3.49 9.88 -6.42
C SER A 211 2.90 8.47 -6.29
N VAL A 212 3.17 7.79 -5.20
CA VAL A 212 2.77 6.38 -5.01
C VAL A 212 1.80 6.28 -3.84
N ILE A 213 0.76 5.47 -4.00
CA ILE A 213 -0.25 5.16 -2.99
C ILE A 213 -0.35 3.64 -2.76
N ASP A 214 -1.14 3.23 -1.79
CA ASP A 214 -1.45 1.82 -1.46
C ASP A 214 -0.25 1.02 -0.94
N PHE A 215 0.18 1.33 0.28
CA PHE A 215 1.30 0.69 0.98
C PHE A 215 0.90 -0.50 1.86
N TYR A 216 -0.32 -1.03 1.72
CA TYR A 216 -0.84 -2.09 2.60
C TYR A 216 -0.66 -3.52 2.04
N PHE A 217 0.14 -3.67 1.01
CA PHE A 217 0.37 -4.95 0.33
C PHE A 217 1.44 -5.82 1.00
#